data_b4d705aaaa0ce899bf544ef43873078f
#
_entry.id   b4d705aaaa0ce899bf544ef43873078f
#
_cell.length_a   1.000
_cell.length_b   1.000
_cell.length_c   1.000
_cell.angle_alpha   90.00
_cell.angle_beta   90.00
_cell.angle_gamma   90.00
#
_symmetry.space_group_name_H-M   'P 1'
#
loop_
_entity.id
_entity.type
_entity.pdbx_description
1 polymer ?
#
loop_
_entity_poly.entity_id
_entity_poly.type
_entity_poly.pdbx_seq_one_letter_code
_entity_poly.pdbx_strand_id
1 'polypeptide(L)'
;MIKIVSLINCKFNNANILDGSTSKVIKIPLSLSNLNREIMKLLLTGCTGFIGRELIPSLIKEGHSLTVISRQSKGQLKTIANDQDINFIQMNPAESSSWNKEEIQNALKSCEGVINLAGEPIAEKRWTDAHCKEITNSRLETTKNLIKNLRNLKKSPKVLINASAIGFYGSNPQTEFTEENIPGNDFLANLCKEWESIAKNKPRATRLLIVRIGIVLAKDGGALGKMLPIFRAGLGGPIGDGKQWMSWIHRTDLCNLINASIKNSAWSGVVNGVAPNPVRMNEFSNSLGQVLGRPSLLAVP
;
A
#
# COMPACT_ATOMS: atom_id res chain seq x y z
N MET A 1 16.23 1.90 -22.46
CA MET A 1 15.92 3.33 -22.22
C MET A 1 14.48 3.39 -21.76
N ILE A 2 14.22 3.38 -20.45
CA ILE A 2 12.86 3.41 -19.90
C ILE A 2 12.43 4.87 -19.87
N LYS A 3 11.58 5.28 -20.82
CA LYS A 3 10.99 6.63 -20.79
C LYS A 3 10.04 6.71 -19.60
N ILE A 4 10.26 7.63 -18.65
CA ILE A 4 9.32 7.92 -17.53
C ILE A 4 7.91 8.30 -18.05
N VAL A 5 7.75 8.69 -19.31
CA VAL A 5 6.45 8.82 -19.98
C VAL A 5 5.63 7.54 -19.91
N SER A 6 6.28 6.36 -19.89
CA SER A 6 5.64 5.06 -19.63
C SER A 6 5.20 4.89 -18.17
N LEU A 7 5.80 5.63 -17.21
CA LEU A 7 5.46 5.60 -15.79
C LEU A 7 4.14 6.32 -15.47
N ILE A 8 3.73 7.27 -16.29
CA ILE A 8 2.47 8.03 -16.10
C ILE A 8 1.30 7.33 -16.78
N ASN A 9 1.57 6.45 -17.76
CA ASN A 9 0.59 5.74 -18.57
C ASN A 9 0.83 4.22 -18.58
N CYS A 10 1.34 3.63 -17.51
CA CYS A 10 1.44 2.16 -17.40
C CYS A 10 0.03 1.55 -17.37
N LYS A 11 -0.66 1.59 -18.51
CA LYS A 11 -1.68 0.61 -18.83
C LYS A 11 -0.93 -0.70 -19.04
N PHE A 12 -1.30 -1.73 -18.28
CA PHE A 12 -0.83 -3.09 -18.49
C PHE A 12 -1.08 -3.52 -19.96
N ASN A 13 -0.18 -3.17 -20.87
CA ASN A 13 -0.17 -3.69 -22.22
C ASN A 13 0.83 -4.84 -22.26
N ASN A 14 0.33 -6.02 -22.64
CA ASN A 14 1.02 -7.26 -22.93
C ASN A 14 2.52 -7.11 -23.17
N ALA A 15 3.34 -7.38 -22.17
CA ALA A 15 4.76 -7.65 -22.36
C ALA A 15 4.95 -9.16 -22.21
N ASN A 16 5.28 -9.83 -23.31
CA ASN A 16 5.80 -11.19 -23.31
C ASN A 16 7.09 -11.22 -22.49
N ILE A 17 7.06 -11.91 -21.35
CA ILE A 17 8.26 -12.19 -20.56
C ILE A 17 8.67 -13.61 -20.89
N LEU A 18 9.90 -13.71 -21.36
CA LEU A 18 10.63 -14.92 -21.66
C LEU A 18 10.76 -15.81 -20.42
N ASP A 19 10.67 -17.07 -20.72
CA ASP A 19 10.74 -18.29 -19.95
C ASP A 19 11.94 -18.40 -19.00
N GLY A 20 11.68 -19.02 -17.85
CA GLY A 20 12.72 -19.74 -17.12
C GLY A 20 13.05 -19.25 -15.69
N SER A 21 12.07 -19.14 -14.81
CA SER A 21 12.19 -19.50 -13.38
C SER A 21 10.85 -19.31 -12.64
N THR A 22 10.62 -20.10 -11.63
CA THR A 22 9.33 -20.37 -10.96
C THR A 22 8.82 -19.26 -10.03
N SER A 23 9.00 -18.00 -10.35
CA SER A 23 8.30 -16.90 -9.68
C SER A 23 6.91 -16.75 -10.30
N LYS A 24 5.87 -16.98 -9.53
CA LYS A 24 4.48 -16.73 -9.92
C LYS A 24 4.27 -15.23 -10.09
N VAL A 25 4.63 -14.69 -11.25
CA VAL A 25 4.18 -13.37 -11.67
C VAL A 25 2.66 -13.49 -11.85
N ILE A 26 1.89 -12.87 -10.96
CA ILE A 26 0.44 -12.79 -11.11
C ILE A 26 0.16 -11.88 -12.30
N LYS A 27 -0.03 -12.48 -13.48
CA LYS A 27 -0.53 -11.76 -14.66
C LYS A 27 -1.98 -11.40 -14.37
N ILE A 28 -2.28 -10.12 -14.22
CA ILE A 28 -3.68 -9.65 -14.14
C ILE A 28 -4.26 -9.81 -15.56
N PRO A 29 -5.21 -10.75 -15.79
CA PRO A 29 -5.80 -10.92 -17.11
C PRO A 29 -6.62 -9.68 -17.46
N LEU A 30 -6.38 -9.11 -18.64
CA LEU A 30 -7.08 -7.94 -19.20
C LEU A 30 -8.58 -8.17 -19.49
N SER A 31 -9.08 -9.40 -19.40
CA SER A 31 -10.50 -9.73 -19.62
C SER A 31 -11.32 -9.72 -18.33
N LEU A 32 -11.33 -8.60 -17.61
CA LEU A 32 -12.19 -8.40 -16.42
C LEU A 32 -13.66 -8.10 -16.78
N SER A 33 -14.05 -8.16 -18.06
CA SER A 33 -15.40 -7.79 -18.50
C SER A 33 -16.52 -8.74 -18.08
N ASN A 34 -16.22 -9.95 -17.58
CA ASN A 34 -17.21 -10.97 -17.24
C ASN A 34 -17.15 -11.52 -15.81
N LEU A 35 -16.37 -10.92 -14.90
CA LEU A 35 -16.48 -11.23 -13.49
C LEU A 35 -17.74 -10.56 -12.95
N ASN A 36 -18.68 -11.36 -12.43
CA ASN A 36 -19.81 -10.84 -11.66
C ASN A 36 -19.29 -9.80 -10.67
N ARG A 37 -19.70 -8.54 -10.83
CA ARG A 37 -19.31 -7.44 -9.91
C ARG A 37 -19.92 -7.74 -8.55
N GLU A 38 -19.18 -8.43 -7.69
CA GLU A 38 -19.59 -8.62 -6.31
C GLU A 38 -19.42 -7.30 -5.57
N ILE A 39 -20.52 -6.56 -5.41
CA ILE A 39 -20.56 -5.35 -4.59
C ILE A 39 -20.44 -5.78 -3.13
N MET A 40 -19.53 -5.15 -2.40
CA MET A 40 -19.21 -5.49 -1.01
C MET A 40 -19.28 -4.26 -0.10
N LYS A 41 -19.62 -4.50 1.16
CA LYS A 41 -19.43 -3.53 2.24
C LYS A 41 -18.01 -3.65 2.78
N LEU A 42 -17.18 -2.64 2.55
CA LEU A 42 -15.76 -2.65 2.88
C LEU A 42 -15.47 -1.75 4.08
N LEU A 43 -14.71 -2.27 5.05
CA LEU A 43 -14.16 -1.52 6.16
C LEU A 43 -12.70 -1.17 5.87
N LEU A 44 -12.36 0.12 5.91
CA LEU A 44 -11.05 0.63 5.54
C LEU A 44 -10.37 1.33 6.72
N THR A 45 -9.11 1.01 6.99
CA THR A 45 -8.26 1.74 7.94
C THR A 45 -7.01 2.28 7.25
N GLY A 46 -6.55 3.48 7.65
CA GLY A 46 -5.36 4.12 7.03
C GLY A 46 -5.58 4.64 5.61
N CYS A 47 -6.82 4.65 5.12
CA CYS A 47 -7.14 5.02 3.74
C CYS A 47 -7.42 6.53 3.54
N THR A 48 -7.17 7.39 4.53
CA THR A 48 -7.22 8.86 4.37
C THR A 48 -5.88 9.46 3.92
N GLY A 49 -4.84 8.62 3.80
CA GLY A 49 -3.50 9.00 3.38
C GLY A 49 -3.29 8.97 1.86
N PHE A 50 -2.02 8.98 1.46
CA PHE A 50 -1.56 9.08 0.06
C PHE A 50 -2.13 8.02 -0.88
N ILE A 51 -2.17 6.74 -0.45
CA ILE A 51 -2.72 5.64 -1.25
C ILE A 51 -4.26 5.76 -1.29
N GLY A 52 -4.87 6.03 -0.16
CA GLY A 52 -6.32 6.05 -0.02
C GLY A 52 -7.03 7.15 -0.82
N ARG A 53 -6.35 8.26 -1.11
CA ARG A 53 -6.87 9.34 -1.98
C ARG A 53 -7.27 8.84 -3.38
N GLU A 54 -6.65 7.80 -3.87
CA GLU A 54 -6.99 7.19 -5.15
C GLU A 54 -7.79 5.89 -4.97
N LEU A 55 -7.49 5.13 -3.92
CA LEU A 55 -8.17 3.86 -3.66
C LEU A 55 -9.66 4.06 -3.36
N ILE A 56 -10.02 5.03 -2.50
CA ILE A 56 -11.41 5.29 -2.12
C ILE A 56 -12.30 5.61 -3.34
N PRO A 57 -11.96 6.61 -4.19
CA PRO A 57 -12.75 6.87 -5.40
C PRO A 57 -12.83 5.67 -6.35
N SER A 58 -11.75 4.88 -6.42
CA SER A 58 -11.72 3.68 -7.25
C SER A 58 -12.67 2.60 -6.75
N LEU A 59 -12.74 2.37 -5.43
CA LEU A 59 -13.66 1.41 -4.81
C LEU A 59 -15.12 1.84 -4.97
N ILE A 60 -15.42 3.13 -4.82
CA ILE A 60 -16.75 3.70 -5.06
C ILE A 60 -17.18 3.49 -6.51
N LYS A 61 -16.29 3.77 -7.47
CA LYS A 61 -16.54 3.55 -8.90
C LYS A 61 -16.87 2.09 -9.23
N GLU A 62 -16.31 1.14 -8.46
CA GLU A 62 -16.63 -0.28 -8.57
C GLU A 62 -17.95 -0.67 -7.88
N GLY A 63 -18.61 0.27 -7.20
CA GLY A 63 -19.92 0.10 -6.56
C GLY A 63 -19.87 -0.37 -5.11
N HIS A 64 -18.68 -0.44 -4.48
CA HIS A 64 -18.57 -0.86 -3.08
C HIS A 64 -19.10 0.21 -2.12
N SER A 65 -19.76 -0.22 -1.03
CA SER A 65 -20.12 0.64 0.09
C SER A 65 -18.95 0.70 1.08
N LEU A 66 -18.54 1.90 1.47
CA LEU A 66 -17.33 2.07 2.27
C LEU A 66 -17.63 2.57 3.69
N THR A 67 -17.01 1.94 4.68
CA THR A 67 -16.83 2.50 6.02
C THR A 67 -15.35 2.82 6.22
N VAL A 68 -15.02 4.08 6.44
CA VAL A 68 -13.64 4.55 6.61
C VAL A 68 -13.37 4.93 8.05
N ILE A 69 -12.38 4.28 8.67
CA ILE A 69 -11.89 4.58 10.01
C ILE A 69 -10.66 5.48 9.89
N SER A 70 -10.66 6.62 10.57
CA SER A 70 -9.51 7.54 10.59
C SER A 70 -9.42 8.35 11.88
N ARG A 71 -8.21 8.74 12.24
CA ARG A 71 -7.92 9.74 13.28
C ARG A 71 -8.29 11.16 12.84
N GLN A 72 -8.26 11.40 11.55
CA GLN A 72 -8.52 12.70 10.93
C GLN A 72 -10.01 13.05 11.01
N SER A 73 -10.34 14.32 10.83
CA SER A 73 -11.73 14.78 10.79
C SER A 73 -12.41 14.44 9.46
N LYS A 74 -13.74 14.38 9.48
CA LYS A 74 -14.57 14.14 8.27
C LYS A 74 -14.30 15.18 7.17
N GLY A 75 -13.95 16.42 7.53
CA GLY A 75 -13.64 17.48 6.56
C GLY A 75 -12.49 17.13 5.62
N GLN A 76 -11.50 16.38 6.09
CA GLN A 76 -10.39 15.92 5.24
C GLN A 76 -10.79 14.81 4.27
N LEU A 77 -11.82 14.04 4.59
CA LEU A 77 -12.35 13.02 3.70
C LEU A 77 -13.12 13.62 2.53
N LYS A 78 -13.80 14.78 2.74
CA LYS A 78 -14.54 15.49 1.68
C LYS A 78 -13.69 15.84 0.47
N THR A 79 -12.38 16.03 0.66
CA THR A 79 -11.44 16.27 -0.43
C THR A 79 -11.09 15.01 -1.23
N ILE A 80 -11.44 13.83 -0.72
CA ILE A 80 -11.09 12.53 -1.30
C ILE A 80 -12.29 11.91 -2.04
N ALA A 81 -13.50 12.11 -1.53
CA ALA A 81 -14.72 11.56 -2.10
C ALA A 81 -15.91 12.48 -1.84
N ASN A 82 -16.86 12.55 -2.78
CA ASN A 82 -18.14 13.20 -2.58
C ASN A 82 -18.91 12.45 -1.49
N ASP A 83 -19.53 13.16 -0.56
CA ASP A 83 -20.10 12.71 0.73
C ASP A 83 -21.14 11.55 0.68
N GLN A 84 -21.56 11.10 -0.50
CA GLN A 84 -22.79 10.31 -0.64
C GLN A 84 -22.61 8.80 -0.38
N ASP A 85 -21.39 8.27 -0.41
CA ASP A 85 -21.19 6.79 -0.40
C ASP A 85 -20.23 6.29 0.68
N ILE A 86 -19.88 7.13 1.67
CA ILE A 86 -18.92 6.78 2.70
C ILE A 86 -19.49 6.96 4.09
N ASN A 87 -19.55 5.88 4.86
CA ASN A 87 -19.70 5.96 6.31
C ASN A 87 -18.33 6.26 6.94
N PHE A 88 -18.21 7.36 7.67
CA PHE A 88 -16.95 7.80 8.28
C PHE A 88 -17.03 7.69 9.81
N ILE A 89 -16.07 6.95 10.38
CA ILE A 89 -15.93 6.77 11.83
C ILE A 89 -14.62 7.41 12.28
N GLN A 90 -14.74 8.52 13.03
CA GLN A 90 -13.56 9.17 13.61
C GLN A 90 -13.12 8.47 14.88
N MET A 91 -11.97 7.78 14.81
CA MET A 91 -11.36 7.12 15.96
C MET A 91 -9.88 6.87 15.73
N ASN A 92 -9.14 6.62 16.81
CA ASN A 92 -7.78 6.10 16.73
C ASN A 92 -7.82 4.57 16.73
N PRO A 93 -7.54 3.89 15.61
CA PRO A 93 -7.62 2.42 15.56
C PRO A 93 -6.51 1.72 16.34
N ALA A 94 -5.45 2.42 16.76
CA ALA A 94 -4.44 1.88 17.66
C ALA A 94 -4.89 1.80 19.13
N GLU A 95 -5.94 2.54 19.52
CA GLU A 95 -6.50 2.53 20.86
C GLU A 95 -7.58 1.47 21.00
N SER A 96 -7.37 0.51 21.91
CA SER A 96 -8.31 -0.60 22.10
C SER A 96 -9.71 -0.15 22.56
N SER A 97 -9.79 0.88 23.41
CA SER A 97 -11.06 1.45 23.89
C SER A 97 -11.94 2.02 22.78
N SER A 98 -11.32 2.56 21.71
CA SER A 98 -12.03 3.13 20.58
C SER A 98 -12.90 2.10 19.82
N TRP A 99 -12.56 0.82 19.90
CA TRP A 99 -13.28 -0.27 19.24
C TRP A 99 -14.55 -0.71 19.97
N ASN A 100 -14.78 -0.25 21.19
CA ASN A 100 -15.98 -0.59 21.97
C ASN A 100 -17.22 0.26 21.61
N LYS A 101 -17.05 1.28 20.76
CA LYS A 101 -18.16 2.14 20.32
C LYS A 101 -19.15 1.34 19.49
N GLU A 102 -20.45 1.58 19.69
CA GLU A 102 -21.52 0.89 18.97
C GLU A 102 -21.42 1.05 17.46
N GLU A 103 -21.07 2.25 16.99
CA GLU A 103 -20.92 2.58 15.58
C GLU A 103 -19.89 1.66 14.87
N ILE A 104 -18.70 1.45 15.47
CA ILE A 104 -17.70 0.56 14.90
C ILE A 104 -18.11 -0.90 15.00
N GLN A 105 -18.77 -1.31 16.07
CA GLN A 105 -19.25 -2.68 16.23
C GLN A 105 -20.33 -3.01 15.17
N ASN A 106 -21.21 -2.06 14.85
CA ASN A 106 -22.21 -2.23 13.79
C ASN A 106 -21.55 -2.27 12.39
N ALA A 107 -20.55 -1.44 12.15
CA ALA A 107 -19.76 -1.48 10.91
C ALA A 107 -19.04 -2.83 10.74
N LEU A 108 -18.41 -3.36 11.79
CA LEU A 108 -17.75 -4.66 11.78
C LEU A 108 -18.71 -5.82 11.50
N LYS A 109 -19.90 -5.81 12.13
CA LYS A 109 -20.91 -6.88 11.91
C LYS A 109 -21.42 -6.92 10.46
N SER A 110 -21.43 -5.78 9.78
CA SER A 110 -21.94 -5.66 8.42
C SER A 110 -20.88 -5.76 7.34
N CYS A 111 -19.58 -5.64 7.67
CA CYS A 111 -18.53 -5.64 6.66
C CYS A 111 -18.30 -7.04 6.05
N GLU A 112 -18.08 -7.04 4.73
CA GLU A 112 -17.81 -8.26 3.96
C GLU A 112 -16.34 -8.37 3.57
N GLY A 113 -15.62 -7.25 3.56
CA GLY A 113 -14.18 -7.20 3.33
C GLY A 113 -13.52 -6.09 4.14
N VAL A 114 -12.24 -6.24 4.41
CA VAL A 114 -11.44 -5.29 5.19
C VAL A 114 -10.17 -4.95 4.43
N ILE A 115 -9.83 -3.66 4.39
CA ILE A 115 -8.57 -3.16 3.85
C ILE A 115 -7.85 -2.38 4.96
N ASN A 116 -6.70 -2.89 5.39
CA ASN A 116 -5.87 -2.27 6.42
C ASN A 116 -4.58 -1.71 5.80
N LEU A 117 -4.56 -0.40 5.57
CA LEU A 117 -3.38 0.37 5.15
C LEU A 117 -2.85 1.28 6.26
N ALA A 118 -3.25 1.03 7.51
CA ALA A 118 -2.86 1.89 8.63
C ALA A 118 -1.34 1.84 8.87
N GLY A 119 -0.73 3.01 8.96
CA GLY A 119 0.68 3.15 9.26
C GLY A 119 1.11 4.61 9.23
N GLU A 120 1.85 5.04 10.25
CA GLU A 120 2.50 6.35 10.27
C GLU A 120 3.55 6.42 9.16
N PRO A 121 3.64 7.52 8.39
CA PRO A 121 4.63 7.68 7.33
C PRO A 121 6.07 7.59 7.86
N ILE A 122 6.90 6.78 7.22
CA ILE A 122 8.29 6.53 7.67
C ILE A 122 9.28 7.62 7.25
N ALA A 123 8.93 8.43 6.25
CA ALA A 123 9.84 9.40 5.61
C ALA A 123 9.45 10.86 5.84
N GLU A 124 8.51 11.15 6.75
CA GLU A 124 8.07 12.53 7.00
C GLU A 124 8.81 13.20 8.15
N LYS A 125 9.31 12.42 9.10
CA LYS A 125 10.02 12.91 10.29
C LYS A 125 11.37 12.21 10.42
N ARG A 126 12.29 12.79 11.18
CA ARG A 126 13.53 12.12 11.59
C ARG A 126 13.22 10.88 12.44
N TRP A 127 14.00 9.84 12.29
CA TRP A 127 13.89 8.61 13.06
C TRP A 127 14.47 8.82 14.46
N THR A 128 13.63 9.27 15.37
CA THR A 128 13.86 9.28 16.81
C THR A 128 13.18 8.06 17.43
N ASP A 129 13.55 7.70 18.65
CA ASP A 129 12.89 6.60 19.38
C ASP A 129 11.39 6.80 19.48
N ALA A 130 10.95 8.04 19.74
CA ALA A 130 9.54 8.41 19.78
C ALA A 130 8.85 8.16 18.44
N HIS A 131 9.47 8.56 17.32
CA HIS A 131 8.90 8.35 15.99
C HIS A 131 8.92 6.87 15.58
N CYS A 132 9.97 6.14 15.88
CA CYS A 132 10.03 4.68 15.69
C CYS A 132 8.91 3.97 16.46
N LYS A 133 8.60 4.42 17.68
CA LYS A 133 7.46 3.91 18.47
C LYS A 133 6.12 4.25 17.82
N GLU A 134 5.94 5.47 17.27
CA GLU A 134 4.74 5.83 16.52
C GLU A 134 4.57 4.96 15.27
N ILE A 135 5.64 4.76 14.50
CA ILE A 135 5.67 3.88 13.32
C ILE A 135 5.24 2.46 13.69
N THR A 136 5.78 1.93 14.79
CA THR A 136 5.47 0.58 15.29
C THR A 136 4.02 0.49 15.75
N ASN A 137 3.60 1.36 16.67
CA ASN A 137 2.28 1.31 17.29
C ASN A 137 1.16 1.50 16.27
N SER A 138 1.32 2.43 15.32
CA SER A 138 0.30 2.68 14.29
C SER A 138 -0.01 1.44 13.45
N ARG A 139 0.93 0.52 13.29
CA ARG A 139 0.79 -0.72 12.54
C ARG A 139 0.34 -1.88 13.41
N LEU A 140 1.11 -2.15 14.45
CA LEU A 140 0.91 -3.35 15.27
C LEU A 140 -0.38 -3.25 16.09
N GLU A 141 -0.58 -2.16 16.83
CA GLU A 141 -1.76 -2.02 17.69
C GLU A 141 -3.05 -1.90 16.88
N THR A 142 -3.03 -1.15 15.75
CA THR A 142 -4.17 -1.12 14.86
C THR A 142 -4.54 -2.52 14.36
N THR A 143 -3.55 -3.30 13.91
CA THR A 143 -3.79 -4.63 13.37
C THR A 143 -4.21 -5.60 14.47
N LYS A 144 -3.60 -5.55 15.66
CA LYS A 144 -4.02 -6.37 16.84
C LYS A 144 -5.50 -6.11 17.19
N ASN A 145 -5.87 -4.83 17.31
CA ASN A 145 -7.24 -4.46 17.65
C ASN A 145 -8.23 -4.90 16.56
N LEU A 146 -7.89 -4.68 15.29
CA LEU A 146 -8.70 -5.11 14.16
C LEU A 146 -8.91 -6.64 14.21
N ILE A 147 -7.84 -7.43 14.28
CA ILE A 147 -7.90 -8.89 14.29
C ILE A 147 -8.69 -9.41 15.49
N LYS A 148 -8.47 -8.84 16.70
CA LYS A 148 -9.24 -9.18 17.90
C LYS A 148 -10.75 -9.01 17.66
N ASN A 149 -11.16 -7.87 17.10
CA ASN A 149 -12.56 -7.58 16.83
C ASN A 149 -13.14 -8.47 15.73
N LEU A 150 -12.39 -8.73 14.65
CA LEU A 150 -12.83 -9.64 13.58
C LEU A 150 -13.04 -11.07 14.09
N ARG A 151 -12.22 -11.55 15.01
CA ARG A 151 -12.35 -12.91 15.61
C ARG A 151 -13.59 -13.06 16.49
N ASN A 152 -14.10 -11.97 17.03
CA ASN A 152 -15.29 -11.97 17.90
C ASN A 152 -16.60 -11.91 17.10
N LEU A 153 -16.55 -11.75 15.77
CA LEU A 153 -17.73 -11.68 14.93
C LEU A 153 -18.34 -13.06 14.73
N LYS A 154 -19.69 -13.15 14.78
CA LYS A 154 -20.43 -14.37 14.42
C LYS A 154 -20.23 -14.74 12.93
N LYS A 155 -20.14 -13.72 12.05
CA LYS A 155 -19.89 -13.87 10.62
C LYS A 155 -18.62 -13.07 10.28
N SER A 156 -17.58 -13.78 9.89
CA SER A 156 -16.31 -13.16 9.50
C SER A 156 -16.38 -12.55 8.11
N PRO A 157 -15.64 -11.46 7.84
CA PRO A 157 -15.51 -10.93 6.48
C PRO A 157 -14.86 -11.95 5.56
N LYS A 158 -15.21 -11.91 4.27
CA LYS A 158 -14.70 -12.82 3.23
C LYS A 158 -13.20 -12.64 2.99
N VAL A 159 -12.72 -11.38 3.06
CA VAL A 159 -11.34 -11.01 2.73
C VAL A 159 -10.80 -9.94 3.70
N LEU A 160 -9.52 -10.11 4.05
CA LEU A 160 -8.67 -9.10 4.67
C LEU A 160 -7.48 -8.84 3.76
N ILE A 161 -7.34 -7.60 3.28
CA ILE A 161 -6.16 -7.12 2.60
C ILE A 161 -5.38 -6.29 3.61
N ASN A 162 -4.19 -6.76 3.99
CA ASN A 162 -3.33 -6.09 4.97
C ASN A 162 -2.06 -5.58 4.31
N ALA A 163 -1.76 -4.31 4.52
CA ALA A 163 -0.48 -3.78 4.08
C ALA A 163 0.68 -4.40 4.86
N SER A 164 1.79 -4.55 4.18
CA SER A 164 3.15 -4.74 4.67
C SER A 164 4.07 -3.87 3.81
N ALA A 165 5.36 -4.06 3.86
CA ALA A 165 6.30 -3.32 3.03
C ALA A 165 7.44 -4.20 2.56
N ILE A 166 8.09 -3.83 1.44
CA ILE A 166 9.32 -4.47 0.96
C ILE A 166 10.47 -4.40 1.96
N GLY A 167 10.38 -3.48 2.95
CA GLY A 167 11.28 -3.46 4.11
C GLY A 167 11.32 -4.78 4.88
N PHE A 168 10.35 -5.70 4.68
CA PHE A 168 10.38 -7.06 5.19
C PHE A 168 11.69 -7.79 4.86
N TYR A 169 12.24 -7.57 3.69
CA TYR A 169 13.44 -8.28 3.22
C TYR A 169 14.75 -7.70 3.76
N GLY A 170 14.73 -6.49 4.35
CA GLY A 170 15.97 -5.76 4.65
C GLY A 170 16.63 -5.25 3.37
N SER A 171 17.95 -5.07 3.43
CA SER A 171 18.76 -4.55 2.31
C SER A 171 19.80 -5.56 1.86
N ASN A 172 19.81 -5.90 0.59
CA ASN A 172 20.87 -6.67 -0.05
C ASN A 172 21.05 -6.20 -1.50
N PRO A 173 22.24 -5.71 -1.90
CA PRO A 173 22.44 -5.15 -3.24
C PRO A 173 22.51 -6.19 -4.36
N GLN A 174 22.65 -7.48 -4.03
CA GLN A 174 22.89 -8.56 -4.98
C GLN A 174 21.73 -9.57 -5.07
N THR A 175 20.76 -9.51 -4.16
CA THR A 175 19.68 -10.48 -4.10
C THR A 175 18.39 -9.91 -4.69
N GLU A 176 17.80 -10.65 -5.62
CA GLU A 176 16.42 -10.44 -6.04
C GLU A 176 15.50 -11.17 -5.06
N PHE A 177 14.59 -10.40 -4.43
CA PHE A 177 13.68 -10.94 -3.41
C PHE A 177 12.33 -11.31 -4.00
N THR A 178 11.87 -12.50 -3.68
CA THR A 178 10.53 -13.01 -3.95
C THR A 178 9.73 -13.12 -2.65
N GLU A 179 8.44 -13.41 -2.75
CA GLU A 179 7.55 -13.56 -1.59
C GLU A 179 7.96 -14.72 -0.67
N GLU A 180 8.72 -15.68 -1.17
CA GLU A 180 9.21 -16.88 -0.44
C GLU A 180 10.44 -16.59 0.41
N ASN A 181 11.13 -15.46 0.16
CA ASN A 181 12.33 -15.11 0.91
C ASN A 181 12.01 -14.81 2.38
N ILE A 182 12.97 -15.15 3.25
CA ILE A 182 12.91 -14.89 4.67
C ILE A 182 13.06 -13.39 4.98
N PRO A 183 12.59 -12.91 6.13
CA PRO A 183 12.78 -11.52 6.52
C PRO A 183 14.25 -11.20 6.80
N GLY A 184 14.60 -9.93 6.57
CA GLY A 184 15.85 -9.35 7.06
C GLY A 184 15.84 -9.23 8.61
N ASN A 185 16.86 -8.57 9.13
CA ASN A 185 17.10 -8.45 10.57
C ASN A 185 17.16 -7.00 11.09
N ASP A 186 16.89 -6.01 10.20
CA ASP A 186 16.84 -4.61 10.59
C ASP A 186 15.50 -4.24 11.26
N PHE A 187 15.37 -2.98 11.70
CA PHE A 187 14.18 -2.48 12.37
C PHE A 187 12.91 -2.65 11.51
N LEU A 188 12.97 -2.29 10.22
CA LEU A 188 11.80 -2.37 9.34
C LEU A 188 11.44 -3.82 9.02
N ALA A 189 12.41 -4.68 8.84
CA ALA A 189 12.19 -6.10 8.59
C ALA A 189 11.51 -6.78 9.79
N ASN A 190 12.00 -6.51 11.00
CA ASN A 190 11.41 -7.02 12.23
C ASN A 190 9.99 -6.49 12.43
N LEU A 191 9.75 -5.20 12.17
CA LEU A 191 8.42 -4.60 12.23
C LEU A 191 7.46 -5.27 11.23
N CYS A 192 7.86 -5.43 9.98
CA CYS A 192 7.04 -6.08 8.95
C CYS A 192 6.74 -7.54 9.30
N LYS A 193 7.73 -8.29 9.80
CA LYS A 193 7.58 -9.67 10.26
C LYS A 193 6.50 -9.77 11.36
N GLU A 194 6.57 -8.90 12.37
CA GLU A 194 5.58 -8.88 13.46
C GLU A 194 4.20 -8.47 12.95
N TRP A 195 4.13 -7.43 12.12
CA TRP A 195 2.89 -6.96 11.52
C TRP A 195 2.17 -8.03 10.71
N GLU A 196 2.90 -8.75 9.84
CA GLU A 196 2.37 -9.89 9.07
C GLU A 196 1.93 -11.04 9.98
N SER A 197 2.70 -11.33 11.05
CA SER A 197 2.35 -12.36 12.03
C SER A 197 1.02 -12.07 12.72
N ILE A 198 0.78 -10.81 13.10
CA ILE A 198 -0.49 -10.39 13.71
C ILE A 198 -1.64 -10.58 12.71
N ALA A 199 -1.47 -10.15 11.46
CA ALA A 199 -2.51 -10.27 10.43
C ALA A 199 -2.86 -11.74 10.13
N LYS A 200 -1.90 -12.66 10.22
CA LYS A 200 -2.10 -14.12 10.05
C LYS A 200 -3.03 -14.72 11.09
N ASN A 201 -3.21 -14.08 12.27
CA ASN A 201 -4.15 -14.51 13.30
C ASN A 201 -5.62 -14.13 13.00
N LYS A 202 -5.94 -13.73 11.78
CA LYS A 202 -7.30 -13.45 11.30
C LYS A 202 -8.27 -14.63 11.53
N PRO A 203 -9.62 -14.43 11.47
CA PRO A 203 -10.57 -15.53 11.51
C PRO A 203 -10.28 -16.57 10.42
N ARG A 204 -10.45 -17.86 10.74
CA ARG A 204 -10.13 -18.97 9.82
C ARG A 204 -10.86 -18.85 8.46
N ALA A 205 -12.12 -18.41 8.49
CA ALA A 205 -12.94 -18.27 7.29
C ALA A 205 -12.58 -17.06 6.42
N THR A 206 -11.80 -16.09 6.94
CA THR A 206 -11.38 -14.90 6.20
C THR A 206 -10.17 -15.22 5.34
N ARG A 207 -10.24 -14.96 4.04
CA ARG A 207 -9.07 -14.99 3.14
C ARG A 207 -8.15 -13.82 3.47
N LEU A 208 -6.85 -14.06 3.57
CA LEU A 208 -5.84 -13.01 3.83
C LEU A 208 -4.97 -12.81 2.59
N LEU A 209 -4.82 -11.57 2.20
CA LEU A 209 -3.77 -11.12 1.30
C LEU A 209 -2.91 -10.08 2.00
N ILE A 210 -1.61 -10.33 2.11
CA ILE A 210 -0.61 -9.40 2.60
C ILE A 210 0.08 -8.77 1.40
N VAL A 211 0.08 -7.44 1.32
CA VAL A 211 0.73 -6.70 0.24
C VAL A 211 1.99 -6.06 0.77
N ARG A 212 3.17 -6.56 0.38
CA ARG A 212 4.47 -5.94 0.66
C ARG A 212 4.68 -4.80 -0.32
N ILE A 213 4.30 -3.60 0.10
CA ILE A 213 4.24 -2.41 -0.75
C ILE A 213 5.64 -1.84 -0.94
N GLY A 214 6.01 -1.58 -2.20
CA GLY A 214 7.22 -0.86 -2.58
C GLY A 214 7.10 0.65 -2.41
N ILE A 215 8.03 1.39 -3.01
CA ILE A 215 8.01 2.86 -3.03
C ILE A 215 6.87 3.31 -3.93
N VAL A 216 5.80 3.84 -3.34
CA VAL A 216 4.62 4.29 -4.10
C VAL A 216 4.89 5.64 -4.73
N LEU A 217 4.75 5.73 -6.05
CA LEU A 217 5.00 6.94 -6.84
C LEU A 217 3.70 7.54 -7.37
N ALA A 218 3.51 8.84 -7.13
CA ALA A 218 2.55 9.70 -7.83
C ALA A 218 3.00 11.17 -7.71
N LYS A 219 2.56 12.01 -8.64
CA LYS A 219 3.00 13.41 -8.76
C LYS A 219 2.58 14.31 -7.59
N ASP A 220 1.50 13.96 -6.92
CA ASP A 220 0.80 14.76 -5.90
C ASP A 220 1.15 14.35 -4.46
N GLY A 221 2.21 13.55 -4.26
CA GLY A 221 2.66 13.16 -2.92
C GLY A 221 3.68 12.03 -2.92
N GLY A 222 3.92 11.47 -1.73
CA GLY A 222 4.93 10.43 -1.55
C GLY A 222 6.34 10.89 -1.90
N ALA A 223 7.21 9.93 -2.23
CA ALA A 223 8.61 10.22 -2.57
C ALA A 223 8.73 11.14 -3.80
N LEU A 224 8.00 10.83 -4.88
CA LEU A 224 8.05 11.62 -6.12
C LEU A 224 7.56 13.05 -5.90
N GLY A 225 6.46 13.25 -5.15
CA GLY A 225 5.93 14.58 -4.86
C GLY A 225 6.93 15.47 -4.11
N LYS A 226 7.77 14.88 -3.24
CA LYS A 226 8.85 15.62 -2.53
C LYS A 226 10.04 15.91 -3.44
N MET A 227 10.36 15.06 -4.39
CA MET A 227 11.48 15.23 -5.31
C MET A 227 11.18 16.24 -6.43
N LEU A 228 9.95 16.27 -6.94
CA LEU A 228 9.56 17.09 -8.10
C LEU A 228 9.91 18.58 -7.97
N PRO A 229 9.67 19.30 -6.85
CA PRO A 229 10.04 20.71 -6.72
C PRO A 229 11.55 20.93 -6.87
N ILE A 230 12.36 20.06 -6.27
CA ILE A 230 13.83 20.14 -6.28
C ILE A 230 14.35 19.91 -7.70
N PHE A 231 13.83 18.89 -8.39
CA PHE A 231 14.21 18.60 -9.78
C PHE A 231 13.78 19.73 -10.74
N ARG A 232 12.57 20.29 -10.58
CA ARG A 232 12.10 21.43 -11.39
C ARG A 232 12.98 22.67 -11.22
N ALA A 233 13.54 22.88 -10.05
CA ALA A 233 14.51 23.94 -9.78
C ALA A 233 15.91 23.66 -10.36
N GLY A 234 16.14 22.49 -10.98
CA GLY A 234 17.46 22.11 -11.52
C GLY A 234 18.47 21.67 -10.44
N LEU A 235 18.00 21.47 -9.21
CA LEU A 235 18.83 21.08 -8.05
C LEU A 235 18.68 19.59 -7.72
N GLY A 236 18.08 18.79 -8.61
CA GLY A 236 17.82 17.38 -8.42
C GLY A 236 19.04 16.49 -8.65
N GLY A 237 19.01 15.30 -8.03
CA GLY A 237 20.02 14.27 -8.24
C GLY A 237 19.74 13.04 -7.39
N PRO A 238 20.63 12.03 -7.43
CA PRO A 238 20.49 10.82 -6.63
C PRO A 238 20.63 11.10 -5.13
N ILE A 239 19.93 10.33 -4.31
CA ILE A 239 20.11 10.32 -2.86
C ILE A 239 21.32 9.43 -2.55
N GLY A 240 22.23 9.90 -1.71
CA GLY A 240 23.47 9.19 -1.37
C GLY A 240 24.34 8.90 -2.61
N ASP A 241 24.87 7.69 -2.72
CA ASP A 241 25.71 7.27 -3.86
C ASP A 241 24.88 6.84 -5.10
N GLY A 242 23.56 6.82 -4.99
CA GLY A 242 22.65 6.46 -6.07
C GLY A 242 22.64 4.99 -6.47
N LYS A 243 23.38 4.13 -5.76
CA LYS A 243 23.49 2.69 -6.10
C LYS A 243 22.39 1.83 -5.49
N GLN A 244 21.64 2.34 -4.53
CA GLN A 244 20.56 1.61 -3.88
C GLN A 244 19.42 1.30 -4.86
N TRP A 245 18.86 0.11 -4.71
CA TRP A 245 17.71 -0.31 -5.47
C TRP A 245 16.42 0.42 -5.01
N MET A 246 15.62 0.81 -5.97
CA MET A 246 14.26 1.31 -5.78
C MET A 246 13.27 0.29 -6.35
N SER A 247 12.67 -0.51 -5.48
CA SER A 247 11.50 -1.33 -5.83
C SER A 247 10.26 -0.45 -5.68
N TRP A 248 9.72 0.02 -6.77
CA TRP A 248 8.65 1.02 -6.84
C TRP A 248 7.36 0.46 -7.43
N ILE A 249 6.26 1.18 -7.21
CA ILE A 249 4.99 0.94 -7.88
C ILE A 249 4.28 2.27 -8.12
N HIS A 250 3.57 2.42 -9.25
CA HIS A 250 2.68 3.56 -9.42
C HIS A 250 1.45 3.40 -8.53
N ARG A 251 0.98 4.52 -7.92
CA ARG A 251 -0.16 4.49 -6.99
C ARG A 251 -1.41 3.87 -7.62
N THR A 252 -1.72 4.19 -8.87
CA THR A 252 -2.85 3.60 -9.60
C THR A 252 -2.73 2.08 -9.74
N ASP A 253 -1.51 1.57 -10.00
CA ASP A 253 -1.29 0.13 -10.15
C ASP A 253 -1.44 -0.60 -8.81
N LEU A 254 -1.00 0.02 -7.72
CA LEU A 254 -1.25 -0.50 -6.38
C LEU A 254 -2.76 -0.53 -6.06
N CYS A 255 -3.50 0.53 -6.40
CA CYS A 255 -4.95 0.56 -6.23
C CYS A 255 -5.65 -0.52 -7.07
N ASN A 256 -5.21 -0.72 -8.31
CA ASN A 256 -5.73 -1.76 -9.20
C ASN A 256 -5.43 -3.16 -8.66
N LEU A 257 -4.24 -3.39 -8.09
CA LEU A 257 -3.88 -4.64 -7.43
C LEU A 257 -4.81 -4.92 -6.24
N ILE A 258 -5.08 -3.92 -5.40
CA ILE A 258 -5.99 -4.04 -4.26
C ILE A 258 -7.42 -4.35 -4.75
N ASN A 259 -7.93 -3.64 -5.76
CA ASN A 259 -9.25 -3.88 -6.34
C ASN A 259 -9.37 -5.29 -6.94
N ALA A 260 -8.37 -5.72 -7.69
CA ALA A 260 -8.32 -7.07 -8.25
C ALA A 260 -8.29 -8.14 -7.15
N SER A 261 -7.60 -7.87 -6.05
CA SER A 261 -7.49 -8.76 -4.89
C SER A 261 -8.84 -8.97 -4.18
N ILE A 262 -9.70 -7.96 -4.15
CA ILE A 262 -11.06 -8.09 -3.60
C ILE A 262 -11.86 -9.09 -4.43
N LYS A 263 -11.81 -8.95 -5.76
CA LYS A 263 -12.61 -9.71 -6.73
C LYS A 263 -12.11 -11.14 -6.93
N ASN A 264 -10.81 -11.38 -6.82
CA ASN A 264 -10.21 -12.67 -7.11
C ASN A 264 -10.05 -13.50 -5.84
N SER A 265 -10.99 -14.42 -5.61
CA SER A 265 -10.97 -15.30 -4.43
C SER A 265 -9.78 -16.27 -4.39
N ALA A 266 -9.13 -16.55 -5.51
CA ALA A 266 -7.95 -17.41 -5.58
C ALA A 266 -6.67 -16.71 -5.06
N TRP A 267 -6.68 -15.38 -4.96
CA TRP A 267 -5.51 -14.65 -4.47
C TRP A 267 -5.47 -14.62 -2.94
N SER A 268 -4.47 -15.30 -2.37
CA SER A 268 -4.22 -15.35 -0.92
C SER A 268 -2.73 -15.46 -0.63
N GLY A 269 -2.35 -15.21 0.62
CA GLY A 269 -0.96 -15.27 1.05
C GLY A 269 -0.29 -13.93 0.96
N VAL A 270 0.95 -13.88 0.44
CA VAL A 270 1.77 -12.67 0.32
C VAL A 270 1.94 -12.31 -1.14
N VAL A 271 2.00 -11.03 -1.46
CA VAL A 271 2.31 -10.50 -2.79
C VAL A 271 3.20 -9.27 -2.66
N ASN A 272 4.21 -9.16 -3.50
CA ASN A 272 5.00 -7.95 -3.64
C ASN A 272 4.24 -6.93 -4.47
N GLY A 273 3.83 -5.82 -3.83
CA GLY A 273 3.20 -4.68 -4.48
C GLY A 273 4.25 -3.76 -5.10
N VAL A 274 4.91 -4.24 -6.17
CA VAL A 274 5.99 -3.55 -6.87
C VAL A 274 5.81 -3.67 -8.39
N ALA A 275 6.38 -2.72 -9.13
CA ALA A 275 6.52 -2.82 -10.58
C ALA A 275 7.56 -3.91 -10.94
N PRO A 276 7.42 -4.57 -12.10
CA PRO A 276 8.27 -5.71 -12.47
C PRO A 276 9.75 -5.35 -12.67
N ASN A 277 10.06 -4.07 -12.89
CA ASN A 277 11.42 -3.60 -13.15
C ASN A 277 11.87 -2.62 -12.07
N PRO A 278 12.57 -3.07 -11.02
CA PRO A 278 13.22 -2.16 -10.08
C PRO A 278 14.34 -1.39 -10.79
N VAL A 279 14.67 -0.20 -10.31
CA VAL A 279 15.72 0.65 -10.88
C VAL A 279 16.69 1.09 -9.78
N ARG A 280 17.90 1.47 -10.16
CA ARG A 280 18.83 2.14 -9.24
C ARG A 280 18.40 3.60 -9.05
N MET A 281 18.72 4.18 -7.88
CA MET A 281 18.37 5.56 -7.58
C MET A 281 18.97 6.57 -8.56
N ASN A 282 20.21 6.34 -9.04
CA ASN A 282 20.82 7.16 -10.08
C ASN A 282 20.07 7.08 -11.42
N GLU A 283 19.64 5.88 -11.84
CA GLU A 283 18.84 5.68 -13.05
C GLU A 283 17.49 6.40 -12.96
N PHE A 284 16.84 6.27 -11.80
CA PHE A 284 15.58 6.97 -11.53
C PHE A 284 15.78 8.49 -11.60
N SER A 285 16.83 9.02 -10.94
CA SER A 285 17.12 10.45 -10.92
C SER A 285 17.44 10.99 -12.31
N ASN A 286 18.26 10.28 -13.07
CA ASN A 286 18.60 10.66 -14.45
C ASN A 286 17.35 10.68 -15.34
N SER A 287 16.51 9.66 -15.23
CA SER A 287 15.26 9.58 -15.99
C SER A 287 14.30 10.71 -15.61
N LEU A 288 14.20 11.05 -14.32
CA LEU A 288 13.36 12.16 -13.86
C LEU A 288 13.87 13.51 -14.39
N GLY A 289 15.20 13.72 -14.31
CA GLY A 289 15.83 14.91 -14.89
C GLY A 289 15.57 15.06 -16.40
N GLN A 290 15.75 13.97 -17.14
CA GLN A 290 15.49 13.95 -18.60
C GLN A 290 14.04 14.31 -18.93
N VAL A 291 13.07 13.72 -18.24
CA VAL A 291 11.63 14.00 -18.46
C VAL A 291 11.29 15.44 -18.15
N LEU A 292 11.91 16.03 -17.14
CA LEU A 292 11.67 17.42 -16.73
C LEU A 292 12.49 18.44 -17.53
N GLY A 293 13.42 18.00 -18.40
CA GLY A 293 14.36 18.86 -19.09
C GLY A 293 15.29 19.62 -18.14
N ARG A 294 15.71 18.97 -17.03
CA ARG A 294 16.53 19.55 -15.97
C ARG A 294 17.75 18.67 -15.65
N PRO A 295 18.88 19.27 -15.26
CA PRO A 295 20.02 18.48 -14.78
C PRO A 295 19.65 17.68 -13.52
N SER A 296 20.33 16.52 -13.33
CA SER A 296 20.11 15.62 -12.20
C SER A 296 21.42 15.19 -11.56
N LEU A 297 22.35 16.14 -11.43
CA LEU A 297 23.77 15.87 -11.08
C LEU A 297 24.08 16.09 -9.60
N LEU A 298 23.24 16.82 -8.86
CA LEU A 298 23.51 17.17 -7.47
C LEU A 298 23.08 16.03 -6.56
N ALA A 299 24.06 15.25 -6.05
CA ALA A 299 23.76 14.24 -5.04
C ALA A 299 23.17 14.89 -3.77
N VAL A 300 22.05 14.36 -3.31
CA VAL A 300 21.41 14.77 -2.05
C VAL A 300 21.94 13.87 -0.95
N PRO A 301 22.56 14.44 0.12
CA PRO A 301 23.14 13.66 1.22
C PRO A 301 22.09 12.90 2.04
#